data_8601ea378395090070771aadcb72336e
#
_entry.id   8601ea378395090070771aadcb72336e
#
_cell.length_a   1.000
_cell.length_b   1.000
_cell.length_c   1.000
_cell.angle_alpha   90.00
_cell.angle_beta   90.00
_cell.angle_gamma   90.00
#
_symmetry.space_group_name_H-M   'P 1'
#
loop_
_entity.id
_entity.type
_entity.pdbx_description
1 polymer ?
#
loop_
_entity_poly.entity_id
_entity_poly.type
_entity_poly.pdbx_seq_one_letter_code
_entity_poly.pdbx_strand_id
1 'polypeptide(L)'
;MIKELDARGLSCPQPVLQTKNMLDEMTEGMLTVIVDNIIARENVKRFAESNGCSVKVEEKTGEYLLTIIKDEVPEVNNNIKEGVGQVILISTDVLGKGDRKLGETLMEAFIYTLVDAKPSPQKIILLNEGVKLATYGSPVLEALEILQNKGVGILSCGTCINFYQLKDKLKIGTITNMVEVVESLSNADKVICL
;
A
#
# COMPACT_ATOMS: atom_id res chain seq x y z
N MET A 1 16.74 11.35 18.77
CA MET A 1 16.53 12.35 17.68
C MET A 1 15.13 12.92 17.81
N ILE A 2 14.90 14.23 17.46
CA ILE A 2 13.54 14.82 17.47
C ILE A 2 13.24 15.25 16.03
N LYS A 3 12.13 14.75 15.48
CA LYS A 3 11.64 15.11 14.14
C LYS A 3 10.17 15.56 14.22
N GLU A 4 9.72 16.33 13.22
CA GLU A 4 8.33 16.77 13.07
C GLU A 4 7.84 16.51 11.66
N LEU A 5 6.58 16.08 11.53
CA LEU A 5 5.88 15.83 10.28
C LEU A 5 4.56 16.59 10.26
N ASP A 6 4.41 17.53 9.35
CA ASP A 6 3.13 18.14 9.05
C ASP A 6 2.39 17.32 7.97
N ALA A 7 1.38 16.59 8.40
CA ALA A 7 0.56 15.73 7.53
C ALA A 7 -0.89 16.25 7.41
N ARG A 8 -1.10 17.55 7.68
CA ARG A 8 -2.41 18.21 7.48
C ARG A 8 -2.74 18.28 5.99
N GLY A 9 -4.03 18.19 5.66
CA GLY A 9 -4.52 18.21 4.28
C GLY A 9 -4.20 16.95 3.47
N LEU A 10 -3.49 15.98 4.04
CA LEU A 10 -3.17 14.73 3.35
C LEU A 10 -4.32 13.72 3.47
N SER A 11 -4.65 13.09 2.33
CA SER A 11 -5.60 11.99 2.28
C SER A 11 -4.94 10.66 2.69
N CYS A 12 -5.76 9.73 3.26
CA CYS A 12 -5.31 8.36 3.50
C CYS A 12 -4.85 7.71 2.16
N PRO A 13 -3.70 6.99 2.14
CA PRO A 13 -2.87 6.54 3.27
C PRO A 13 -1.68 7.46 3.61
N GLN A 14 -1.54 8.62 2.97
CA GLN A 14 -0.33 9.45 3.01
C GLN A 14 0.17 9.79 4.43
N PRO A 15 -0.68 10.20 5.42
CA PRO A 15 -0.18 10.46 6.77
C PRO A 15 0.55 9.27 7.39
N VAL A 16 0.03 8.06 7.18
CA VAL A 16 0.63 6.82 7.72
C VAL A 16 1.93 6.48 7.00
N LEU A 17 1.96 6.59 5.66
CA LEU A 17 3.15 6.29 4.86
C LEU A 17 4.30 7.23 5.20
N GLN A 18 4.03 8.53 5.32
CA GLN A 18 5.07 9.50 5.68
C GLN A 18 5.56 9.29 7.12
N THR A 19 4.65 8.97 8.05
CA THR A 19 5.04 8.61 9.42
C THR A 19 5.95 7.38 9.42
N LYS A 20 5.60 6.34 8.62
CA LYS A 20 6.42 5.13 8.47
C LYS A 20 7.82 5.46 7.98
N ASN A 21 7.93 6.21 6.87
CA ASN A 21 9.22 6.57 6.30
C ASN A 21 10.11 7.29 7.31
N MET A 22 9.54 8.24 8.07
CA MET A 22 10.28 8.96 9.09
C MET A 22 10.71 8.07 10.27
N LEU A 23 9.87 7.13 10.69
CA LEU A 23 10.21 6.16 11.74
C LEU A 23 11.25 5.14 11.27
N ASP A 24 11.23 4.74 9.99
CA ASP A 24 12.21 3.82 9.41
C ASP A 24 13.62 4.46 9.35
N GLU A 25 13.70 5.80 9.17
CA GLU A 25 14.96 6.56 9.22
C GLU A 25 15.49 6.81 10.64
N MET A 26 14.69 6.53 11.67
CA MET A 26 15.06 6.76 13.07
C MET A 26 15.41 5.44 13.73
N THR A 27 16.55 5.38 14.43
CA THR A 27 16.89 4.26 15.33
C THR A 27 16.13 4.40 16.65
N GLU A 28 16.12 5.62 17.21
CA GLU A 28 15.45 5.99 18.45
C GLU A 28 15.07 7.47 18.44
N GLY A 29 14.13 7.88 19.29
CA GLY A 29 13.80 9.29 19.52
C GLY A 29 12.32 9.59 19.45
N MET A 30 12.00 10.84 19.19
CA MET A 30 10.64 11.37 19.20
C MET A 30 10.26 11.93 17.83
N LEU A 31 9.09 11.53 17.32
CA LEU A 31 8.48 12.07 16.11
C LEU A 31 7.14 12.71 16.49
N THR A 32 6.97 13.99 16.20
CA THR A 32 5.68 14.67 16.31
C THR A 32 5.00 14.68 14.94
N VAL A 33 3.79 14.12 14.84
CA VAL A 33 2.98 14.12 13.61
C VAL A 33 1.75 14.99 13.85
N ILE A 34 1.50 15.93 12.93
CA ILE A 34 0.34 16.83 12.97
C ILE A 34 -0.63 16.41 11.87
N VAL A 35 -1.89 16.14 12.24
CA VAL A 35 -2.98 15.82 11.31
C VAL A 35 -4.23 16.65 11.64
N ASP A 36 -5.10 16.85 10.66
CA ASP A 36 -6.29 17.72 10.75
C ASP A 36 -7.62 16.94 10.76
N ASN A 37 -7.56 15.63 10.82
CA ASN A 37 -8.78 14.81 10.87
C ASN A 37 -8.62 13.58 11.75
N ILE A 38 -9.74 13.11 12.29
CA ILE A 38 -9.81 12.00 13.24
C ILE A 38 -9.39 10.67 12.62
N ILE A 39 -9.63 10.46 11.31
CA ILE A 39 -9.29 9.22 10.62
C ILE A 39 -7.77 9.09 10.49
N ALA A 40 -7.10 10.16 10.07
CA ALA A 40 -5.64 10.19 10.00
C ALA A 40 -5.01 10.00 11.39
N ARG A 41 -5.56 10.66 12.42
CA ARG A 41 -5.13 10.50 13.82
C ARG A 41 -5.16 9.02 14.25
N GLU A 42 -6.31 8.35 14.07
CA GLU A 42 -6.47 6.95 14.49
C GLU A 42 -5.56 6.00 13.69
N ASN A 43 -5.42 6.24 12.40
CA ASN A 43 -4.57 5.39 11.55
C ASN A 43 -3.09 5.54 11.89
N VAL A 44 -2.59 6.77 12.07
CA VAL A 44 -1.19 7.02 12.47
C VAL A 44 -0.91 6.46 13.86
N LYS A 45 -1.83 6.70 14.83
CA LYS A 45 -1.70 6.15 16.18
C LYS A 45 -1.59 4.63 16.15
N ARG A 46 -2.56 3.95 15.53
CA ARG A 46 -2.60 2.48 15.44
C ARG A 46 -1.35 1.92 14.75
N PHE A 47 -0.90 2.57 13.68
CA PHE A 47 0.32 2.18 12.99
C PHE A 47 1.54 2.26 13.90
N ALA A 48 1.74 3.37 14.60
CA ALA A 48 2.90 3.56 15.48
C ALA A 48 2.89 2.57 16.66
N GLU A 49 1.73 2.36 17.29
CA GLU A 49 1.56 1.39 18.39
C GLU A 49 1.84 -0.06 17.92
N SER A 50 1.38 -0.45 16.71
CA SER A 50 1.65 -1.78 16.14
C SER A 50 3.12 -2.01 15.79
N ASN A 51 3.91 -0.95 15.65
CA ASN A 51 5.36 -0.99 15.44
C ASN A 51 6.16 -0.79 16.74
N GLY A 52 5.52 -0.98 17.90
CA GLY A 52 6.20 -0.96 19.20
C GLY A 52 6.52 0.45 19.72
N CYS A 53 5.98 1.51 19.11
CA CYS A 53 6.17 2.87 19.59
C CYS A 53 5.11 3.26 20.63
N SER A 54 5.49 4.11 21.59
CA SER A 54 4.54 4.76 22.49
C SER A 54 3.95 6.00 21.82
N VAL A 55 2.63 6.21 21.93
CA VAL A 55 1.96 7.35 21.28
C VAL A 55 1.14 8.15 22.27
N LYS A 56 1.41 9.46 22.35
CA LYS A 56 0.58 10.43 23.08
C LYS A 56 -0.14 11.32 22.07
N VAL A 57 -1.45 11.53 22.24
CA VAL A 57 -2.26 12.38 21.38
C VAL A 57 -2.72 13.60 22.14
N GLU A 58 -2.53 14.78 21.55
CA GLU A 58 -3.07 16.06 22.05
C GLU A 58 -3.95 16.68 20.96
N GLU A 59 -5.12 17.19 21.35
CA GLU A 59 -6.03 17.90 20.45
C GLU A 59 -5.91 19.41 20.68
N LYS A 60 -5.68 20.16 19.60
CA LYS A 60 -5.59 21.63 19.62
C LYS A 60 -6.38 22.20 18.44
N THR A 61 -7.45 22.92 18.73
CA THR A 61 -8.19 23.76 17.75
C THR A 61 -8.53 23.04 16.43
N GLY A 62 -8.98 21.76 16.51
CA GLY A 62 -9.33 20.96 15.31
C GLY A 62 -8.17 20.25 14.65
N GLU A 63 -6.99 20.30 15.24
CA GLU A 63 -5.80 19.55 14.83
C GLU A 63 -5.40 18.55 15.90
N TYR A 64 -4.71 17.50 15.53
CA TYR A 64 -4.21 16.45 16.43
C TYR A 64 -2.71 16.38 16.33
N LEU A 65 -2.03 16.50 17.47
CA LEU A 65 -0.60 16.29 17.60
C LEU A 65 -0.36 14.89 18.18
N LEU A 66 0.31 14.04 17.41
CA LEU A 66 0.70 12.70 17.85
C LEU A 66 2.20 12.73 18.17
N THR A 67 2.54 12.66 19.45
CA THR A 67 3.93 12.48 19.88
C THR A 67 4.23 10.99 19.95
N ILE A 68 5.03 10.51 19.01
CA ILE A 68 5.43 9.12 18.84
C ILE A 68 6.85 8.96 19.39
N ILE A 69 7.04 8.05 20.34
CA ILE A 69 8.34 7.74 20.93
C ILE A 69 8.75 6.35 20.44
N LYS A 70 9.89 6.29 19.76
CA LYS A 70 10.55 5.06 19.33
C LYS A 70 11.72 4.80 20.25
N ASP A 71 11.60 3.75 21.05
CA ASP A 71 12.69 3.26 21.90
C ASP A 71 13.73 2.51 21.07
N GLU A 72 14.95 2.44 21.53
CA GLU A 72 16.01 1.65 20.90
C GLU A 72 15.59 0.16 20.93
N VAL A 73 15.22 -0.37 19.76
CA VAL A 73 14.96 -1.82 19.62
C VAL A 73 16.31 -2.48 19.34
N PRO A 74 16.78 -3.44 20.17
CA PRO A 74 17.93 -4.26 19.81
C PRO A 74 17.71 -4.83 18.41
N GLU A 75 18.70 -4.74 17.53
CA GLU A 75 18.64 -5.33 16.19
C GLU A 75 18.27 -6.83 16.33
N VAL A 76 16.99 -7.12 16.24
CA VAL A 76 16.55 -8.46 15.89
C VAL A 76 16.94 -8.62 14.42
N ASN A 77 17.95 -9.41 14.16
CA ASN A 77 18.37 -9.82 12.83
C ASN A 77 17.16 -10.43 12.10
N ASN A 78 16.30 -9.56 11.58
CA ASN A 78 15.32 -9.94 10.58
C ASN A 78 16.11 -10.14 9.29
N ASN A 79 16.64 -11.35 9.09
CA ASN A 79 16.90 -11.88 7.77
C ASN A 79 15.55 -11.94 7.02
N ILE A 80 15.02 -10.80 6.65
CA ILE A 80 13.92 -10.69 5.68
C ILE A 80 14.54 -11.18 4.38
N LYS A 81 14.26 -12.42 4.03
CA LYS A 81 14.54 -12.93 2.69
C LYS A 81 13.86 -11.94 1.72
N GLU A 82 14.65 -11.19 0.98
CA GLU A 82 14.18 -10.46 -0.18
C GLU A 82 13.50 -11.49 -1.09
N GLY A 83 12.19 -11.30 -1.34
CA GLY A 83 11.44 -12.15 -2.26
C GLY A 83 10.90 -13.45 -1.66
N VAL A 84 10.03 -13.36 -0.67
CA VAL A 84 9.01 -14.40 -0.50
C VAL A 84 8.18 -14.35 -1.77
N GLY A 85 8.06 -15.47 -2.49
CA GLY A 85 7.32 -15.57 -3.75
C GLY A 85 5.82 -15.30 -3.57
N GLN A 86 5.47 -14.11 -3.08
CA GLN A 86 4.10 -13.67 -2.84
C GLN A 86 3.48 -13.15 -4.13
N VAL A 87 2.32 -13.69 -4.46
CA VAL A 87 1.49 -13.22 -5.58
C VAL A 87 0.20 -12.62 -5.04
N ILE A 88 -0.16 -11.43 -5.52
CA ILE A 88 -1.44 -10.78 -5.22
C ILE A 88 -2.33 -10.87 -6.45
N LEU A 89 -3.49 -11.52 -6.30
CA LEU A 89 -4.52 -11.61 -7.34
C LEU A 89 -5.62 -10.60 -7.01
N ILE A 90 -5.84 -9.64 -7.91
CA ILE A 90 -6.87 -8.61 -7.78
C ILE A 90 -7.90 -8.79 -8.89
N SER A 91 -9.12 -9.20 -8.53
CA SER A 91 -10.19 -9.49 -9.48
C SER A 91 -11.25 -8.38 -9.60
N THR A 92 -11.10 -7.30 -8.86
CA THR A 92 -12.06 -6.18 -8.82
C THR A 92 -11.30 -4.85 -8.74
N ASP A 93 -11.94 -3.77 -9.16
CA ASP A 93 -11.41 -2.41 -9.04
C ASP A 93 -11.73 -1.76 -7.67
N VAL A 94 -12.42 -2.49 -6.79
CA VAL A 94 -12.77 -2.07 -5.43
C VAL A 94 -12.35 -3.11 -4.41
N LEU A 95 -12.06 -2.73 -3.17
CA LEU A 95 -11.72 -3.66 -2.09
C LEU A 95 -12.92 -3.93 -1.20
N GLY A 96 -13.30 -5.21 -1.13
CA GLY A 96 -14.43 -5.68 -0.31
C GLY A 96 -15.79 -5.61 -1.01
N LYS A 97 -16.82 -6.12 -0.31
CA LYS A 97 -18.21 -6.12 -0.76
C LYS A 97 -19.01 -5.14 0.09
N GLY A 98 -19.60 -4.13 -0.50
CA GLY A 98 -20.34 -3.10 0.21
C GLY A 98 -20.50 -1.83 -0.61
N ASP A 99 -20.38 -0.69 0.03
CA ASP A 99 -20.43 0.59 -0.67
C ASP A 99 -19.24 0.72 -1.65
N ARG A 100 -19.57 1.02 -2.93
CA ARG A 100 -18.57 1.09 -3.99
C ARG A 100 -17.53 2.17 -3.76
N LYS A 101 -17.97 3.36 -3.31
CA LYS A 101 -17.07 4.49 -3.08
C LYS A 101 -16.07 4.20 -1.95
N LEU A 102 -16.54 3.54 -0.89
CA LEU A 102 -15.67 3.05 0.18
C LEU A 102 -14.68 2.01 -0.37
N GLY A 103 -15.16 1.07 -1.18
CA GLY A 103 -14.33 0.04 -1.80
C GLY A 103 -13.24 0.61 -2.72
N GLU A 104 -13.53 1.66 -3.48
CA GLU A 104 -12.55 2.40 -4.30
C GLU A 104 -11.47 3.04 -3.41
N THR A 105 -11.87 3.73 -2.34
CA THR A 105 -10.92 4.33 -1.39
C THR A 105 -10.04 3.29 -0.72
N LEU A 106 -10.60 2.14 -0.36
CA LEU A 106 -9.85 1.05 0.27
C LEU A 106 -8.86 0.39 -0.70
N MET A 107 -9.23 0.20 -1.96
CA MET A 107 -8.34 -0.35 -2.99
C MET A 107 -7.18 0.60 -3.26
N GLU A 108 -7.44 1.89 -3.37
CA GLU A 108 -6.40 2.90 -3.52
C GLU A 108 -5.42 2.86 -2.33
N ALA A 109 -5.95 2.91 -1.10
CA ALA A 109 -5.13 2.82 0.11
C ALA A 109 -4.31 1.53 0.17
N PHE A 110 -4.88 0.40 -0.22
CA PHE A 110 -4.20 -0.89 -0.26
C PHE A 110 -3.00 -0.86 -1.22
N ILE A 111 -3.20 -0.42 -2.47
CA ILE A 111 -2.12 -0.42 -3.48
C ILE A 111 -1.02 0.58 -3.11
N TYR A 112 -1.35 1.77 -2.62
CA TYR A 112 -0.35 2.71 -2.13
C TYR A 112 0.44 2.16 -0.93
N THR A 113 -0.21 1.41 -0.03
CA THR A 113 0.47 0.78 1.10
C THR A 113 1.42 -0.34 0.66
N LEU A 114 1.11 -1.05 -0.44
CA LEU A 114 2.00 -2.09 -0.99
C LEU A 114 3.36 -1.54 -1.44
N VAL A 115 3.44 -0.27 -1.81
CA VAL A 115 4.70 0.37 -2.24
C VAL A 115 5.80 0.22 -1.19
N ASP A 116 5.42 0.28 0.10
CA ASP A 116 6.35 0.18 1.23
C ASP A 116 6.24 -1.13 2.00
N ALA A 117 5.44 -2.08 1.49
CA ALA A 117 5.29 -3.39 2.13
C ALA A 117 6.60 -4.18 2.11
N LYS A 118 6.87 -4.86 3.21
CA LYS A 118 8.01 -5.79 3.35
C LYS A 118 7.48 -7.14 3.89
N PRO A 119 7.73 -8.25 3.20
CA PRO A 119 8.34 -8.34 1.86
C PRO A 119 7.46 -7.74 0.76
N SER A 120 8.08 -7.20 -0.28
CA SER A 120 7.38 -6.76 -1.49
C SER A 120 6.78 -7.96 -2.23
N PRO A 121 5.60 -7.85 -2.82
CA PRO A 121 5.08 -8.93 -3.65
C PRO A 121 5.97 -9.16 -4.87
N GLN A 122 6.06 -10.41 -5.33
CA GLN A 122 6.77 -10.75 -6.56
C GLN A 122 5.94 -10.36 -7.79
N LYS A 123 4.62 -10.59 -7.73
CA LYS A 123 3.69 -10.29 -8.82
C LYS A 123 2.36 -9.76 -8.29
N ILE A 124 1.75 -8.88 -9.08
CA ILE A 124 0.34 -8.46 -8.95
C ILE A 124 -0.35 -8.86 -10.25
N ILE A 125 -1.37 -9.71 -10.15
CA ILE A 125 -2.15 -10.22 -11.28
C ILE A 125 -3.52 -9.57 -11.24
N LEU A 126 -3.88 -8.91 -12.33
CA LEU A 126 -5.13 -8.17 -12.47
C LEU A 126 -6.09 -8.95 -13.39
N LEU A 127 -7.21 -9.39 -12.84
CA LEU A 127 -8.27 -10.09 -13.55
C LEU A 127 -9.57 -9.28 -13.51
N ASN A 128 -10.51 -9.62 -14.39
CA ASN A 128 -11.84 -9.03 -14.44
C ASN A 128 -11.77 -7.48 -14.35
N GLU A 129 -12.51 -6.85 -13.46
CA GLU A 129 -12.47 -5.39 -13.26
C GLU A 129 -11.14 -4.87 -12.73
N GLY A 130 -10.36 -5.72 -12.05
CA GLY A 130 -9.02 -5.37 -11.58
C GLY A 130 -8.09 -4.84 -12.67
N VAL A 131 -8.27 -5.22 -13.94
CA VAL A 131 -7.46 -4.70 -15.06
C VAL A 131 -7.60 -3.19 -15.24
N LYS A 132 -8.72 -2.59 -14.80
CA LYS A 132 -8.95 -1.14 -14.85
C LYS A 132 -7.93 -0.37 -14.01
N LEU A 133 -7.39 -0.99 -12.95
CA LEU A 133 -6.40 -0.38 -12.06
C LEU A 133 -5.09 -0.04 -12.78
N ALA A 134 -4.73 -0.77 -13.84
CA ALA A 134 -3.53 -0.54 -14.64
C ALA A 134 -3.76 0.32 -15.90
N THR A 135 -4.94 0.92 -16.05
CA THR A 135 -5.33 1.67 -17.24
C THR A 135 -5.37 3.17 -17.02
N TYR A 136 -5.31 3.94 -18.11
CA TYR A 136 -5.42 5.39 -18.07
C TYR A 136 -6.65 5.87 -17.29
N GLY A 137 -6.43 6.83 -16.38
CA GLY A 137 -7.45 7.38 -15.49
C GLY A 137 -7.58 6.67 -14.14
N SER A 138 -6.85 5.59 -13.91
CA SER A 138 -6.80 4.94 -12.59
C SER A 138 -6.04 5.78 -11.57
N PRO A 139 -6.57 5.95 -10.35
CA PRO A 139 -5.91 6.74 -9.29
C PRO A 139 -4.66 6.07 -8.73
N VAL A 140 -4.43 4.77 -9.03
CA VAL A 140 -3.31 3.99 -8.49
C VAL A 140 -2.17 3.77 -9.48
N LEU A 141 -2.21 4.41 -10.67
CA LEU A 141 -1.16 4.21 -11.69
C LEU A 141 0.22 4.53 -11.18
N GLU A 142 0.40 5.64 -10.47
CA GLU A 142 1.68 6.04 -9.89
C GLU A 142 2.21 4.99 -8.91
N ALA A 143 1.37 4.46 -8.03
CA ALA A 143 1.76 3.43 -7.09
C ALA A 143 2.16 2.12 -7.80
N LEU A 144 1.42 1.71 -8.83
CA LEU A 144 1.75 0.55 -9.64
C LEU A 144 3.06 0.74 -10.41
N GLU A 145 3.33 1.95 -10.92
CA GLU A 145 4.60 2.28 -11.58
C GLU A 145 5.78 2.18 -10.62
N ILE A 146 5.64 2.70 -9.41
CA ILE A 146 6.68 2.57 -8.37
C ILE A 146 6.92 1.09 -8.03
N LEU A 147 5.87 0.28 -7.88
CA LEU A 147 5.99 -1.15 -7.63
C LEU A 147 6.71 -1.86 -8.79
N GLN A 148 6.34 -1.56 -10.03
CA GLN A 148 7.00 -2.11 -11.22
C GLN A 148 8.48 -1.73 -11.27
N ASN A 149 8.83 -0.49 -10.96
CA ASN A 149 10.22 -0.02 -10.89
C ASN A 149 11.02 -0.69 -9.77
N LYS A 150 10.35 -1.15 -8.72
CA LYS A 150 10.94 -1.99 -7.64
C LYS A 150 11.05 -3.47 -8.03
N GLY A 151 10.69 -3.85 -9.26
CA GLY A 151 10.80 -5.22 -9.77
C GLY A 151 9.56 -6.09 -9.58
N VAL A 152 8.44 -5.52 -9.13
CA VAL A 152 7.17 -6.25 -9.03
C VAL A 152 6.58 -6.47 -10.43
N GLY A 153 6.30 -7.72 -10.79
CA GLY A 153 5.62 -8.06 -12.04
C GLY A 153 4.16 -7.63 -11.99
N ILE A 154 3.72 -6.74 -12.88
CA ILE A 154 2.30 -6.34 -13.01
C ILE A 154 1.73 -7.02 -14.26
N LEU A 155 0.76 -7.92 -14.08
CA LEU A 155 0.19 -8.73 -15.14
C LEU A 155 -1.32 -8.46 -15.26
N SER A 156 -1.79 -8.10 -16.47
CA SER A 156 -3.20 -7.86 -16.76
C SER A 156 -3.74 -8.94 -17.72
N CYS A 157 -4.85 -9.59 -17.36
CA CYS A 157 -5.48 -10.64 -18.15
C CYS A 157 -5.93 -10.12 -19.53
N GLY A 158 -5.41 -10.74 -20.60
CA GLY A 158 -5.70 -10.34 -21.97
C GLY A 158 -7.18 -10.49 -22.34
N THR A 159 -7.86 -11.54 -21.89
CA THR A 159 -9.30 -11.72 -22.09
C THR A 159 -10.09 -10.57 -21.46
N CYS A 160 -9.71 -10.15 -20.23
CA CYS A 160 -10.38 -9.05 -19.52
C CYS A 160 -10.10 -7.70 -20.20
N ILE A 161 -8.86 -7.45 -20.60
CA ILE A 161 -8.47 -6.26 -21.36
C ILE A 161 -9.28 -6.15 -22.66
N ASN A 162 -9.46 -7.25 -23.38
CA ASN A 162 -10.25 -7.28 -24.61
C ASN A 162 -11.75 -7.07 -24.31
N PHE A 163 -12.30 -7.73 -23.30
CA PHE A 163 -13.71 -7.61 -22.92
C PHE A 163 -14.09 -6.17 -22.58
N TYR A 164 -13.25 -5.48 -21.79
CA TYR A 164 -13.48 -4.08 -21.40
C TYR A 164 -12.96 -3.06 -22.42
N GLN A 165 -12.43 -3.50 -23.58
CA GLN A 165 -11.88 -2.63 -24.63
C GLN A 165 -10.80 -1.66 -24.11
N LEU A 166 -9.86 -2.19 -23.30
CA LEU A 166 -8.84 -1.40 -22.60
C LEU A 166 -7.43 -1.54 -23.21
N LYS A 167 -7.28 -2.19 -24.37
CA LYS A 167 -5.96 -2.48 -24.95
C LYS A 167 -5.11 -1.22 -25.13
N ASP A 168 -5.71 -0.16 -25.69
CA ASP A 168 -5.01 1.11 -25.94
C ASP A 168 -4.90 2.02 -24.69
N LYS A 169 -5.55 1.60 -23.61
CA LYS A 169 -5.57 2.31 -22.32
C LYS A 169 -4.65 1.72 -21.28
N LEU A 170 -4.09 0.53 -21.51
CA LEU A 170 -3.14 -0.09 -20.58
C LEU A 170 -1.89 0.78 -20.48
N LYS A 171 -1.52 1.16 -19.26
CA LYS A 171 -0.38 2.04 -18.97
C LYS A 171 0.75 1.36 -18.22
N ILE A 172 0.42 0.44 -17.33
CA ILE A 172 1.37 -0.22 -16.46
C ILE A 172 1.24 -1.74 -16.61
N GLY A 173 2.39 -2.42 -16.58
CA GLY A 173 2.47 -3.85 -16.66
C GLY A 173 2.35 -4.42 -18.07
N THR A 174 2.16 -5.73 -18.16
CA THR A 174 2.08 -6.50 -19.42
C THR A 174 0.80 -7.31 -19.47
N ILE A 175 0.37 -7.64 -20.70
CA ILE A 175 -0.78 -8.51 -20.90
C ILE A 175 -0.34 -9.96 -20.72
N THR A 176 -1.07 -10.70 -19.90
CA THR A 176 -0.87 -12.13 -19.62
C THR A 176 -2.04 -12.98 -20.08
N ASN A 177 -1.86 -14.30 -20.02
CA ASN A 177 -2.87 -15.31 -20.30
C ASN A 177 -3.14 -16.18 -19.07
N MET A 178 -4.21 -17.01 -19.13
CA MET A 178 -4.62 -17.82 -17.98
C MET A 178 -3.60 -18.91 -17.62
N VAL A 179 -2.78 -19.39 -18.55
CA VAL A 179 -1.73 -20.38 -18.26
C VAL A 179 -0.70 -19.75 -17.33
N GLU A 180 -0.17 -18.58 -17.70
CA GLU A 180 0.79 -17.84 -16.87
C GLU A 180 0.21 -17.43 -15.52
N VAL A 181 -1.09 -17.09 -15.48
CA VAL A 181 -1.80 -16.81 -14.21
C VAL A 181 -1.78 -18.04 -13.31
N VAL A 182 -2.22 -19.19 -13.82
CA VAL A 182 -2.26 -20.46 -13.05
C VAL A 182 -0.86 -20.87 -12.61
N GLU A 183 0.14 -20.81 -13.47
CA GLU A 183 1.54 -21.12 -13.13
C GLU A 183 2.07 -20.19 -12.03
N SER A 184 1.79 -18.89 -12.16
CA SER A 184 2.22 -17.91 -11.14
C SER A 184 1.58 -18.17 -9.78
N LEU A 185 0.29 -18.53 -9.74
CA LEU A 185 -0.42 -18.86 -8.51
C LEU A 185 0.05 -20.19 -7.91
N SER A 186 0.30 -21.21 -8.76
CA SER A 186 0.71 -22.54 -8.30
C SER A 186 2.14 -22.58 -7.75
N ASN A 187 3.02 -21.73 -8.29
CA ASN A 187 4.43 -21.66 -7.88
C ASN A 187 4.68 -20.60 -6.79
N ALA A 188 3.65 -19.87 -6.36
CA ALA A 188 3.79 -18.87 -5.31
C ALA A 188 3.89 -19.50 -3.93
N ASP A 189 4.80 -19.00 -3.08
CA ASP A 189 4.86 -19.39 -1.67
C ASP A 189 3.63 -18.90 -0.90
N LYS A 190 3.06 -17.77 -1.32
CA LYS A 190 1.86 -17.18 -0.72
C LYS A 190 1.03 -16.48 -1.78
N VAL A 191 -0.28 -16.71 -1.77
CA VAL A 191 -1.25 -16.01 -2.62
C VAL A 191 -2.21 -15.20 -1.76
N ILE A 192 -2.41 -13.94 -2.14
CA ILE A 192 -3.45 -13.07 -1.59
C ILE A 192 -4.46 -12.80 -2.71
N CYS A 193 -5.74 -13.09 -2.47
CA CYS A 193 -6.83 -12.84 -3.41
C CYS A 193 -7.74 -11.71 -2.91
N LEU A 194 -8.02 -10.73 -3.77
CA LEU A 194 -8.90 -9.59 -3.53
C LEU A 194 -10.00 -9.52 -4.58
#